data_bd1e1343b2d89a7effd9fac27f7e3b5a
#
_entry.id   bd1e1343b2d89a7effd9fac27f7e3b5a
#
_cell.length_a   1.000
_cell.length_b   1.000
_cell.length_c   1.000
_cell.angle_alpha   90.00
_cell.angle_beta   90.00
_cell.angle_gamma   90.00
#
_symmetry.space_group_name_H-M   'P 1'
#
loop_
_entity.id
_entity.type
_entity.pdbx_description
1 polymer ?
#
loop_
_entity_poly.entity_id
_entity_poly.type
_entity_poly.pdbx_seq_one_letter_code
_entity_poly.pdbx_strand_id
1 'polypeptide(L)' 'MSATAAKAAIEADGYKVVRALTRGSDGVWKASALRGQIEVQLSVGPTGRVSAN' A
#
# COMPACT_ATOMS: atom_id res chain seq x y z
N MET A 1 -2.00 -4.02 -11.90
CA MET A 1 -1.80 -4.62 -10.57
C MET A 1 -3.14 -4.79 -9.89
N SER A 2 -3.35 -5.91 -9.24
CA SER A 2 -4.58 -6.20 -8.50
C SER A 2 -4.48 -5.70 -7.05
N ALA A 3 -5.63 -5.64 -6.37
CA ALA A 3 -5.65 -5.29 -4.95
C ALA A 3 -4.82 -6.28 -4.12
N THR A 4 -4.90 -7.56 -4.43
CA THR A 4 -4.11 -8.58 -3.75
C THR A 4 -2.61 -8.33 -3.94
N ALA A 5 -2.20 -7.99 -5.15
CA ALA A 5 -0.79 -7.72 -5.43
C ALA A 5 -0.32 -6.44 -4.72
N ALA A 6 -1.15 -5.39 -4.69
CA ALA A 6 -0.82 -4.16 -3.99
C ALA A 6 -0.66 -4.39 -2.48
N LYS A 7 -1.58 -5.15 -1.90
CA LYS A 7 -1.50 -5.53 -0.49
C LYS A 7 -0.23 -6.33 -0.20
N ALA A 8 0.07 -7.31 -1.06
CA ALA A 8 1.26 -8.13 -0.90
C ALA A 8 2.54 -7.30 -0.97
N ALA A 9 2.58 -6.30 -1.86
CA ALA A 9 3.73 -5.41 -1.98
C ALA A 9 3.93 -4.60 -0.70
N ILE A 10 2.85 -4.09 -0.11
CA ILE A 10 2.91 -3.33 1.14
C ILE A 10 3.40 -4.23 2.28
N GLU A 11 2.86 -5.44 2.38
CA GLU A 11 3.25 -6.39 3.43
C GLU A 11 4.71 -6.81 3.29
N ALA A 12 5.17 -7.00 2.06
CA ALA A 12 6.56 -7.35 1.80
C ALA A 12 7.53 -6.25 2.22
N ASP A 13 7.05 -5.01 2.27
CA ASP A 13 7.85 -3.86 2.69
C ASP A 13 7.84 -3.66 4.22
N GLY A 14 7.25 -4.58 4.96
CA GLY A 14 7.29 -4.57 6.43
C GLY A 14 6.07 -3.97 7.11
N TYR A 15 5.04 -3.62 6.35
CA TYR A 15 3.80 -3.06 6.91
C TYR A 15 2.80 -4.15 7.24
N LYS A 16 1.92 -3.88 8.19
CA LYS A 16 0.87 -4.79 8.62
C LYS A 16 -0.48 -4.09 8.65
N VAL A 17 -1.55 -4.86 8.71
CA VAL A 17 -2.92 -4.34 8.83
C VAL A 17 -3.21 -3.33 7.73
N VAL A 18 -3.12 -3.77 6.49
CA VAL A 18 -3.40 -2.92 5.34
C VAL A 18 -4.90 -2.61 5.28
N ARG A 19 -5.24 -1.32 5.23
CA ARG A 19 -6.62 -0.83 5.23
C ARG A 19 -6.82 0.21 4.15
N ALA A 20 -8.08 0.45 3.81
CA ALA A 20 -8.48 1.49 2.87
C ALA A 20 -7.76 1.40 1.54
N LEU A 21 -7.52 0.19 1.08
CA LEU A 21 -6.83 -0.06 -0.18
C LEU A 21 -7.72 0.40 -1.34
N THR A 22 -7.30 1.46 -2.02
CA THR A 22 -8.09 2.10 -3.05
C THR A 22 -7.23 2.37 -4.28
N ARG A 23 -7.77 2.12 -5.45
CA ARG A 23 -7.08 2.39 -6.70
C ARG A 23 -7.42 3.77 -7.21
N GLY A 24 -6.41 4.58 -7.47
CA GLY A 24 -6.58 5.88 -8.11
C GLY A 24 -6.73 5.78 -9.62
N SER A 25 -7.22 6.85 -10.24
CA SER A 25 -7.41 6.91 -11.70
C SER A 25 -6.09 6.83 -12.47
N ASP A 26 -4.99 7.12 -11.82
CA ASP A 26 -3.64 7.06 -12.41
C ASP A 26 -2.99 5.68 -12.29
N GLY A 27 -3.72 4.69 -11.77
CA GLY A 27 -3.19 3.35 -11.57
C GLY A 27 -2.38 3.18 -10.29
N VAL A 28 -2.29 4.21 -9.49
CA VAL A 28 -1.59 4.16 -8.19
C VAL A 28 -2.57 3.71 -7.11
N TRP A 29 -2.18 2.72 -6.34
CA TRP A 29 -2.95 2.26 -5.18
C TRP A 29 -2.57 3.07 -3.96
N LYS A 30 -3.57 3.40 -3.15
CA LYS A 30 -3.36 4.08 -1.88
C LYS A 30 -3.95 3.25 -0.76
N ALA A 31 -3.29 3.26 0.38
CA ALA A 31 -3.72 2.48 1.52
C ALA A 31 -3.16 3.07 2.81
N SER A 32 -3.73 2.61 3.93
CA SER A 32 -3.17 2.84 5.25
C SER A 32 -2.66 1.50 5.78
N ALA A 33 -1.55 1.51 6.48
CA ALA A 33 -1.03 0.31 7.10
C ALA A 33 -0.27 0.68 8.38
N LEU A 34 0.04 -0.32 9.18
CA LEU A 34 0.79 -0.11 10.41
C LEU A 34 2.24 -0.53 10.24
N ARG A 35 3.13 0.31 10.72
CA ARG A 35 4.53 -0.04 10.88
C ARG A 35 4.83 0.02 12.37
N GLY A 36 4.93 -1.15 12.99
CA GLY A 36 4.93 -1.21 14.44
C GLY A 36 3.57 -0.78 14.98
N GLN A 37 3.53 0.29 15.76
CA GLN A 37 2.30 0.84 16.32
C GLN A 37 1.88 2.16 15.65
N ILE A 38 2.52 2.52 14.53
CA ILE A 38 2.28 3.78 13.86
C ILE A 38 1.53 3.53 12.55
N GLU A 39 0.41 4.25 12.37
CA GLU A 39 -0.32 4.21 11.11
C GLU A 39 0.37 5.09 10.09
N VAL A 40 0.61 4.54 8.91
CA VAL A 40 1.30 5.21 7.82
C VAL A 40 0.43 5.19 6.58
N GLN A 41 0.33 6.32 5.89
CA GLN A 41 -0.32 6.41 4.59
C GLN A 41 0.69 6.01 3.51
N LEU A 42 0.24 5.15 2.60
CA LEU A 42 1.13 4.55 1.60
C LEU A 42 0.58 4.70 0.20
N SER A 43 1.47 4.69 -0.76
CA SER A 43 1.13 4.60 -2.18
C SER A 43 1.90 3.45 -2.81
N VAL A 44 1.24 2.71 -3.71
CA VAL A 44 1.89 1.65 -4.48
C VAL A 44 1.76 2.01 -5.95
N GLY A 45 2.89 2.24 -6.60
CA GLY A 45 2.91 2.59 -8.02
C GLY A 45 2.58 1.39 -8.92
N PRO A 46 2.33 1.65 -10.22
CA PRO A 46 1.95 0.60 -11.16
C PRO A 46 3.00 -0.52 -11.29
N THR A 47 4.23 -0.24 -10.94
CA THR A 47 5.33 -1.21 -10.98
C THR A 47 5.50 -1.96 -9.67
N GLY A 48 4.65 -1.71 -8.67
CA GLY A 48 4.74 -2.35 -7.37
C GLY A 48 5.62 -1.61 -6.37
N ARG A 49 6.00 -0.38 -6.67
CA ARG A 49 6.85 0.41 -5.79
C ARG A 49 6.04 1.02 -4.65
N VAL A 50 6.41 0.70 -3.43
CA VAL A 50 5.75 1.21 -2.23
C VAL A 50 6.44 2.49 -1.76
N SER A 51 5.64 3.51 -1.50
CA SER A 51 6.14 4.79 -0.99
C SER A 51 5.29 5.24 0.19
N ALA A 52 5.93 5.73 1.23
CA ALA A 52 5.23 6.33 2.37
C ALA A 52 4.91 7.79 2.05
N ASN A 53 3.69 8.20 2.36
CA ASN A 53 3.26 9.59 2.17
C ASN A 53 3.53 10.42 3.41
#